data_9d8abdf1f865a3871d0539b37e4943c9
#
_entry.id   9d8abdf1f865a3871d0539b37e4943c9
#
_cell.length_a   1.000
_cell.length_b   1.000
_cell.length_c   1.000
_cell.angle_alpha   90.00
_cell.angle_beta   90.00
_cell.angle_gamma   90.00
#
_symmetry.space_group_name_H-M   'P 1'
#
loop_
_entity.id
_entity.type
_entity.pdbx_description
1 polymer ?
#
loop_
_entity_poly.entity_id
_entity_poly.type
_entity_poly.pdbx_seq_one_letter_code
_entity_poly.pdbx_strand_id
1 'polypeptide(L)'
;MKHRYSLAVFDLDGTVLDTLGDLAVSTNFALKEYGLPLRSIDEVRCFVGNGIRLLIERAVPEGTDASVTDGVFEAFKSHYALHCADTTRAYDGIYGLLRDLLAAGVKTAVVSNKADFAVKELCGRYFDGLFDIAVGEREGIRRKPAPDSLLEVMKSLSVAPEQTVYIGDSDVDIMTAENSGTHCVSVTWGFRDRDFLLSHGAYDLADTVEELEKKILL
;
A
#
# COMPACT_ATOMS: atom_id res chain seq x y z
N MET A 1 -22.27 -14.61 14.50
CA MET A 1 -22.83 -13.25 14.28
C MET A 1 -22.56 -12.88 12.83
N LYS A 2 -23.42 -12.08 12.19
CA LYS A 2 -23.18 -11.67 10.79
C LYS A 2 -22.31 -10.40 10.87
N HIS A 3 -21.04 -10.51 10.49
CA HIS A 3 -20.15 -9.35 10.43
C HIS A 3 -20.60 -8.38 9.35
N ARG A 4 -20.21 -7.11 9.50
CA ARG A 4 -20.54 -6.06 8.53
C ARG A 4 -19.94 -6.36 7.16
N TYR A 5 -18.70 -6.86 7.13
CA TYR A 5 -18.00 -7.22 5.89
C TYR A 5 -17.58 -8.69 5.88
N SER A 6 -17.50 -9.25 4.67
CA SER A 6 -17.04 -10.63 4.42
C SER A 6 -15.62 -10.67 3.85
N LEU A 7 -15.11 -9.50 3.42
CA LEU A 7 -13.77 -9.32 2.86
C LEU A 7 -13.20 -7.98 3.31
N ALA A 8 -12.00 -8.00 3.86
CA ALA A 8 -11.18 -6.84 4.14
C ALA A 8 -9.97 -6.83 3.19
N VAL A 9 -9.85 -5.78 2.36
CA VAL A 9 -8.74 -5.60 1.43
C VAL A 9 -7.88 -4.44 1.90
N PHE A 10 -6.58 -4.67 2.04
CA PHE A 10 -5.62 -3.71 2.56
C PHE A 10 -4.67 -3.23 1.46
N ASP A 11 -4.28 -1.96 1.49
CA ASP A 11 -3.01 -1.57 0.90
C ASP A 11 -1.85 -2.14 1.75
N LEU A 12 -0.65 -2.11 1.21
CA LEU A 12 0.54 -2.66 1.88
C LEU A 12 1.35 -1.56 2.56
N ASP A 13 1.94 -0.68 1.75
CA ASP A 13 2.90 0.35 2.17
C ASP A 13 2.18 1.49 2.90
N GLY A 14 2.48 1.72 4.18
CA GLY A 14 1.79 2.72 5.00
C GLY A 14 0.50 2.23 5.65
N THR A 15 0.00 1.06 5.30
CA THR A 15 -1.24 0.50 5.85
C THR A 15 -0.98 -0.70 6.77
N VAL A 16 -0.43 -1.78 6.28
CA VAL A 16 -0.07 -2.96 7.08
C VAL A 16 1.43 -3.05 7.37
N LEU A 17 2.29 -2.47 6.51
CA LEU A 17 3.74 -2.40 6.67
C LEU A 17 4.24 -0.95 6.67
N ASP A 18 5.12 -0.62 7.62
CA ASP A 18 5.98 0.57 7.57
C ASP A 18 7.20 0.24 6.72
N THR A 19 7.16 0.64 5.46
CA THR A 19 8.20 0.38 4.46
C THR A 19 9.02 1.62 4.12
N LEU A 20 8.72 2.77 4.75
CA LEU A 20 9.28 4.08 4.36
C LEU A 20 10.79 4.13 4.45
N GLY A 21 11.38 3.50 5.48
CA GLY A 21 12.83 3.46 5.68
C GLY A 21 13.56 2.85 4.49
N ASP A 22 13.14 1.66 4.07
CA ASP A 22 13.79 0.94 2.96
C ASP A 22 13.57 1.62 1.61
N LEU A 23 12.40 2.24 1.41
CA LEU A 23 12.13 3.08 0.23
C LEU A 23 13.07 4.30 0.19
N ALA A 24 13.25 4.99 1.33
CA ALA A 24 14.12 6.15 1.42
C ALA A 24 15.61 5.79 1.21
N VAL A 25 16.06 4.71 1.80
CA VAL A 25 17.44 4.22 1.62
C VAL A 25 17.70 3.87 0.16
N SER A 26 16.80 3.12 -0.48
CA SER A 26 16.97 2.71 -1.89
C SER A 26 16.86 3.88 -2.85
N THR A 27 15.98 4.85 -2.57
CA THR A 27 15.90 6.11 -3.34
C THR A 27 17.21 6.87 -3.27
N ASN A 28 17.75 7.05 -2.07
CA ASN A 28 18.99 7.80 -1.86
C ASN A 28 20.22 7.05 -2.40
N PHE A 29 20.24 5.73 -2.34
CA PHE A 29 21.24 4.93 -3.02
C PHE A 29 21.26 5.24 -4.51
N ALA A 30 20.11 5.14 -5.17
CA ALA A 30 19.99 5.38 -6.60
C ALA A 30 20.35 6.81 -7.00
N LEU A 31 19.88 7.81 -6.26
CA LEU A 31 20.24 9.22 -6.51
C LEU A 31 21.76 9.44 -6.39
N LYS A 32 22.41 8.86 -5.39
CA LYS A 32 23.86 8.97 -5.16
C LYS A 32 24.68 8.39 -6.31
N GLU A 33 24.27 7.23 -6.86
CA GLU A 33 24.94 6.60 -8.00
C GLU A 33 24.99 7.51 -9.24
N TYR A 34 24.03 8.41 -9.37
CA TYR A 34 23.95 9.39 -10.48
C TYR A 34 24.40 10.80 -10.08
N GLY A 35 25.01 10.96 -8.88
CA GLY A 35 25.50 12.26 -8.40
C GLY A 35 24.39 13.29 -8.16
N LEU A 36 23.16 12.86 -7.92
CA LEU A 36 22.00 13.72 -7.68
C LEU A 36 21.84 14.03 -6.18
N PRO A 37 21.18 15.16 -5.83
CA PRO A 37 20.87 15.52 -4.45
C PRO A 37 20.04 14.43 -3.75
N LEU A 38 20.39 14.13 -2.50
CA LEU A 38 19.64 13.17 -1.67
C LEU A 38 18.34 13.81 -1.18
N ARG A 39 17.37 12.95 -0.84
CA ARG A 39 16.07 13.33 -0.30
C ARG A 39 15.95 12.96 1.18
N SER A 40 15.30 13.80 1.94
CA SER A 40 14.90 13.48 3.31
C SER A 40 13.82 12.38 3.31
N ILE A 41 13.65 11.72 4.45
CA ILE A 41 12.59 10.69 4.60
C ILE A 41 11.19 11.30 4.42
N ASP A 42 10.99 12.54 4.84
CA ASP A 42 9.71 13.26 4.70
C ASP A 42 9.40 13.61 3.23
N GLU A 43 10.42 13.99 2.43
CA GLU A 43 10.24 14.15 0.99
C GLU A 43 9.87 12.82 0.34
N VAL A 44 10.59 11.74 0.66
CA VAL A 44 10.28 10.40 0.12
C VAL A 44 8.87 9.96 0.51
N ARG A 45 8.44 10.22 1.75
CA ARG A 45 7.06 9.97 2.20
C ARG A 45 6.03 10.63 1.29
N CYS A 46 6.27 11.88 0.87
CA CYS A 46 5.37 12.58 -0.05
C CYS A 46 5.37 12.01 -1.47
N PHE A 47 6.45 11.36 -1.90
CA PHE A 47 6.59 10.82 -3.25
C PHE A 47 5.96 9.44 -3.43
N VAL A 48 5.80 8.65 -2.35
CA VAL A 48 5.27 7.29 -2.35
C VAL A 48 3.76 7.27 -2.63
N GLY A 49 3.24 6.13 -3.12
CA GLY A 49 1.80 5.82 -3.28
C GLY A 49 1.38 5.52 -4.73
N ASN A 50 2.11 6.01 -5.72
CA ASN A 50 1.76 5.87 -7.13
C ASN A 50 2.72 4.97 -7.93
N GLY A 51 3.39 4.02 -7.27
CA GLY A 51 4.37 3.12 -7.87
C GLY A 51 5.78 3.72 -7.96
N ILE A 52 6.76 2.83 -8.20
CA ILE A 52 8.20 3.18 -8.14
C ILE A 52 8.58 4.22 -9.20
N ARG A 53 7.99 4.16 -10.39
CA ARG A 53 8.34 5.10 -11.47
C ARG A 53 8.08 6.55 -11.05
N LEU A 54 6.89 6.84 -10.53
CA LEU A 54 6.54 8.17 -10.07
C LEU A 54 7.31 8.59 -8.81
N LEU A 55 7.66 7.65 -7.94
CA LEU A 55 8.57 7.93 -6.81
C LEU A 55 9.89 8.49 -7.32
N ILE A 56 10.51 7.87 -8.31
CA ILE A 56 11.79 8.30 -8.87
C ILE A 56 11.66 9.61 -9.64
N GLU A 57 10.62 9.78 -10.47
CA GLU A 57 10.36 11.03 -11.20
C GLU A 57 10.19 12.24 -10.27
N ARG A 58 9.60 12.03 -9.08
CA ARG A 58 9.47 13.07 -8.05
C ARG A 58 10.78 13.28 -7.25
N ALA A 59 11.60 12.24 -7.14
CA ALA A 59 12.85 12.30 -6.37
C ALA A 59 13.99 12.98 -7.11
N VAL A 60 14.08 12.84 -8.45
CA VAL A 60 15.10 13.53 -9.25
C VAL A 60 14.80 15.04 -9.31
N PRO A 61 15.82 15.91 -9.50
CA PRO A 61 15.60 17.34 -9.72
C PRO A 61 14.77 17.60 -10.97
N GLU A 62 13.99 18.68 -10.95
CA GLU A 62 13.26 19.15 -12.13
C GLU A 62 14.22 19.42 -13.31
N GLY A 63 13.84 19.00 -14.51
CA GLY A 63 14.67 19.12 -15.72
C GLY A 63 15.76 18.05 -15.86
N THR A 64 15.79 17.02 -15.00
CA THR A 64 16.70 15.88 -15.19
C THR A 64 16.35 15.14 -16.49
N ASP A 65 17.38 14.82 -17.30
CA ASP A 65 17.22 14.08 -18.54
C ASP A 65 16.51 12.73 -18.32
N ALA A 66 15.64 12.35 -19.27
CA ALA A 66 14.87 11.10 -19.18
C ALA A 66 15.79 9.88 -19.07
N SER A 67 16.93 9.86 -19.78
CA SER A 67 17.91 8.75 -19.70
C SER A 67 18.55 8.62 -18.32
N VAL A 68 18.79 9.75 -17.64
CA VAL A 68 19.30 9.76 -16.25
C VAL A 68 18.21 9.25 -15.30
N THR A 69 16.97 9.72 -15.46
CA THR A 69 15.83 9.27 -14.67
C THR A 69 15.60 7.76 -14.82
N ASP A 70 15.71 7.23 -16.04
CA ASP A 70 15.64 5.79 -16.32
C ASP A 70 16.75 5.01 -15.60
N GLY A 71 17.96 5.54 -15.63
CA GLY A 71 19.10 4.95 -14.91
C GLY A 71 18.90 4.91 -13.40
N VAL A 72 18.42 6.02 -12.81
CA VAL A 72 18.07 6.08 -11.37
C VAL A 72 16.97 5.07 -11.03
N PHE A 73 15.95 4.94 -11.89
CA PHE A 73 14.88 3.96 -11.70
C PHE A 73 15.41 2.51 -11.69
N GLU A 74 16.29 2.14 -12.61
CA GLU A 74 16.86 0.78 -12.64
C GLU A 74 17.82 0.54 -11.45
N ALA A 75 18.61 1.54 -11.04
CA ALA A 75 19.44 1.47 -9.85
C ALA A 75 18.59 1.27 -8.58
N PHE A 76 17.49 2.02 -8.45
CA PHE A 76 16.53 1.83 -7.36
C PHE A 76 15.98 0.41 -7.36
N LYS A 77 15.46 -0.10 -8.47
CA LYS A 77 14.89 -1.44 -8.57
C LYS A 77 15.88 -2.52 -8.14
N SER A 78 17.12 -2.42 -8.62
CA SER A 78 18.18 -3.38 -8.30
C SER A 78 18.53 -3.38 -6.81
N HIS A 79 18.63 -2.19 -6.20
CA HIS A 79 18.91 -2.07 -4.78
C HIS A 79 17.71 -2.52 -3.94
N TYR A 80 16.50 -2.02 -4.26
CA TYR A 80 15.30 -2.32 -3.50
C TYR A 80 14.93 -3.81 -3.52
N ALA A 81 15.22 -4.53 -4.61
CA ALA A 81 14.99 -5.98 -4.68
C ALA A 81 15.78 -6.76 -3.61
N LEU A 82 16.89 -6.24 -3.14
CA LEU A 82 17.74 -6.87 -2.12
C LEU A 82 17.49 -6.31 -0.71
N HIS A 83 16.96 -5.08 -0.61
CA HIS A 83 16.89 -4.29 0.61
C HIS A 83 15.47 -3.85 0.99
N CYS A 84 14.42 -4.45 0.41
CA CYS A 84 13.03 -4.06 0.67
C CYS A 84 12.47 -4.49 2.04
N ALA A 85 13.28 -5.20 2.83
CA ALA A 85 12.88 -5.77 4.11
C ALA A 85 13.98 -5.65 5.19
N ASP A 86 14.87 -4.66 5.08
CA ASP A 86 15.96 -4.43 6.04
C ASP A 86 15.43 -3.73 7.31
N THR A 87 14.55 -2.74 7.15
CA THR A 87 13.93 -1.99 8.25
C THR A 87 12.40 -2.07 8.25
N THR A 88 11.81 -2.63 7.19
CA THR A 88 10.37 -2.84 7.06
C THR A 88 9.83 -3.67 8.22
N ARG A 89 8.68 -3.25 8.75
CA ARG A 89 7.98 -3.95 9.85
C ARG A 89 6.47 -3.76 9.73
N ALA A 90 5.72 -4.69 10.30
CA ALA A 90 4.28 -4.49 10.44
C ALA A 90 4.00 -3.37 11.46
N TYR A 91 2.95 -2.59 11.22
CA TYR A 91 2.45 -1.67 12.25
C TYR A 91 1.95 -2.44 13.47
N ASP A 92 2.06 -1.83 14.64
CA ASP A 92 1.64 -2.43 15.90
C ASP A 92 0.14 -2.81 15.83
N GLY A 93 -0.18 -4.02 16.29
CA GLY A 93 -1.55 -4.55 16.31
C GLY A 93 -2.01 -5.26 15.02
N ILE A 94 -1.37 -5.05 13.86
CA ILE A 94 -1.80 -5.64 12.58
C ILE A 94 -1.87 -7.18 12.63
N TYR A 95 -0.91 -7.84 13.27
CA TYR A 95 -0.95 -9.32 13.42
C TYR A 95 -2.16 -9.79 14.21
N GLY A 96 -2.53 -9.05 15.28
CA GLY A 96 -3.72 -9.31 16.07
C GLY A 96 -4.98 -9.19 15.22
N LEU A 97 -5.14 -8.04 14.57
CA LEU A 97 -6.26 -7.76 13.66
C LEU A 97 -6.45 -8.87 12.62
N LEU A 98 -5.40 -9.25 11.89
CA LEU A 98 -5.51 -10.26 10.83
C LEU A 98 -5.93 -11.64 11.38
N ARG A 99 -5.43 -12.04 12.56
CA ARG A 99 -5.85 -13.28 13.23
C ARG A 99 -7.31 -13.23 13.68
N ASP A 100 -7.76 -12.10 14.19
CA ASP A 100 -9.14 -11.92 14.66
C ASP A 100 -10.12 -11.90 13.48
N LEU A 101 -9.75 -11.28 12.35
CA LEU A 101 -10.50 -11.36 11.09
C LEU A 101 -10.61 -12.81 10.59
N LEU A 102 -9.50 -13.55 10.59
CA LEU A 102 -9.48 -14.97 10.20
C LEU A 102 -10.37 -15.81 11.11
N ALA A 103 -10.28 -15.62 12.44
CA ALA A 103 -11.11 -16.32 13.42
C ALA A 103 -12.60 -15.98 13.27
N ALA A 104 -12.92 -14.77 12.83
CA ALA A 104 -14.28 -14.33 12.51
C ALA A 104 -14.78 -14.85 11.15
N GLY A 105 -13.93 -15.47 10.34
CA GLY A 105 -14.28 -15.94 8.99
C GLY A 105 -14.36 -14.83 7.95
N VAL A 106 -13.77 -13.66 8.23
CA VAL A 106 -13.61 -12.56 7.27
C VAL A 106 -12.39 -12.87 6.40
N LYS A 107 -12.57 -12.89 5.09
CA LYS A 107 -11.47 -13.04 4.13
C LYS A 107 -10.59 -11.80 4.12
N THR A 108 -9.31 -11.98 3.86
CA THR A 108 -8.34 -10.89 3.84
C THR A 108 -7.53 -10.89 2.56
N ALA A 109 -7.22 -9.70 2.03
CA ALA A 109 -6.39 -9.59 0.85
C ALA A 109 -5.54 -8.32 0.87
N VAL A 110 -4.47 -8.30 0.06
CA VAL A 110 -3.64 -7.12 -0.21
C VAL A 110 -3.78 -6.72 -1.68
N VAL A 111 -3.98 -5.41 -1.93
CA VAL A 111 -3.94 -4.80 -3.26
C VAL A 111 -3.07 -3.56 -3.20
N SER A 112 -1.90 -3.57 -3.85
CA SER A 112 -0.92 -2.49 -3.77
C SER A 112 -0.39 -2.05 -5.14
N ASN A 113 0.04 -0.79 -5.25
CA ASN A 113 0.80 -0.27 -6.39
C ASN A 113 2.30 -0.65 -6.38
N LYS A 114 2.72 -1.40 -5.36
CA LYS A 114 4.03 -2.01 -5.29
C LYS A 114 4.15 -3.15 -6.32
N ALA A 115 5.35 -3.37 -6.87
CA ALA A 115 5.59 -4.48 -7.80
C ALA A 115 5.13 -5.83 -7.21
N ASP A 116 4.43 -6.65 -7.99
CA ASP A 116 3.77 -7.88 -7.53
C ASP A 116 4.72 -8.88 -6.84
N PHE A 117 5.94 -9.02 -7.36
CA PHE A 117 6.95 -9.88 -6.74
C PHE A 117 7.29 -9.43 -5.31
N ALA A 118 7.43 -8.10 -5.09
CA ALA A 118 7.75 -7.55 -3.78
C ALA A 118 6.56 -7.64 -2.80
N VAL A 119 5.31 -7.49 -3.30
CA VAL A 119 4.11 -7.73 -2.49
C VAL A 119 4.08 -9.17 -1.99
N LYS A 120 4.31 -10.14 -2.88
CA LYS A 120 4.32 -11.56 -2.53
C LYS A 120 5.42 -11.93 -1.55
N GLU A 121 6.63 -11.40 -1.77
CA GLU A 121 7.77 -11.61 -0.86
C GLU A 121 7.48 -11.07 0.54
N LEU A 122 7.05 -9.80 0.63
CA LEU A 122 6.77 -9.17 1.91
C LEU A 122 5.58 -9.82 2.63
N CYS A 123 4.49 -10.13 1.93
CA CYS A 123 3.37 -10.83 2.52
C CYS A 123 3.75 -12.24 3.00
N GLY A 124 4.53 -12.99 2.23
CA GLY A 124 5.03 -14.29 2.66
C GLY A 124 5.98 -14.21 3.87
N ARG A 125 6.83 -13.18 3.92
CA ARG A 125 7.78 -12.99 5.03
C ARG A 125 7.12 -12.55 6.33
N TYR A 126 6.17 -11.61 6.25
CA TYR A 126 5.58 -10.98 7.43
C TYR A 126 4.21 -11.56 7.80
N PHE A 127 3.44 -12.06 6.83
CA PHE A 127 2.02 -12.40 7.03
C PHE A 127 1.66 -13.78 6.47
N ASP A 128 2.60 -14.73 6.51
CA ASP A 128 2.37 -16.08 5.95
C ASP A 128 1.09 -16.71 6.50
N GLY A 129 0.20 -17.09 5.57
CA GLY A 129 -1.11 -17.67 5.88
C GLY A 129 -2.15 -16.71 6.45
N LEU A 130 -1.87 -15.39 6.54
CA LEU A 130 -2.83 -14.40 7.06
C LEU A 130 -3.59 -13.63 5.97
N PHE A 131 -3.17 -13.73 4.70
CA PHE A 131 -3.89 -13.19 3.56
C PHE A 131 -4.29 -14.31 2.60
N ASP A 132 -5.56 -14.33 2.17
CA ASP A 132 -6.04 -15.27 1.15
C ASP A 132 -5.45 -14.95 -0.22
N ILE A 133 -5.29 -13.65 -0.54
CA ILE A 133 -4.73 -13.17 -1.80
C ILE A 133 -3.86 -11.93 -1.54
N ALA A 134 -2.69 -11.87 -2.17
CA ALA A 134 -1.84 -10.68 -2.19
C ALA A 134 -1.44 -10.39 -3.65
N VAL A 135 -1.76 -9.18 -4.13
CA VAL A 135 -1.47 -8.74 -5.49
C VAL A 135 -0.88 -7.34 -5.51
N GLY A 136 0.12 -7.17 -6.39
CA GLY A 136 0.77 -5.91 -6.67
C GLY A 136 0.53 -5.43 -8.11
N GLU A 137 1.35 -4.46 -8.54
CA GLU A 137 1.36 -3.97 -9.92
C GLU A 137 1.86 -5.05 -10.87
N ARG A 138 1.07 -5.32 -11.93
CA ARG A 138 1.32 -6.34 -12.95
C ARG A 138 1.08 -5.79 -14.34
N GLU A 139 1.81 -6.29 -15.30
CA GLU A 139 1.62 -5.94 -16.71
C GLU A 139 0.18 -6.27 -17.18
N GLY A 140 -0.42 -5.37 -17.94
CA GLY A 140 -1.77 -5.53 -18.47
C GLY A 140 -2.91 -5.22 -17.50
N ILE A 141 -2.62 -4.96 -16.22
CA ILE A 141 -3.61 -4.54 -15.21
C ILE A 141 -3.35 -3.08 -14.83
N ARG A 142 -4.37 -2.23 -14.93
CA ARG A 142 -4.23 -0.83 -14.51
C ARG A 142 -4.03 -0.75 -13.00
N ARG A 143 -3.01 0.02 -12.59
CA ARG A 143 -2.72 0.26 -11.16
C ARG A 143 -3.77 1.14 -10.51
N LYS A 144 -3.85 1.09 -9.17
CA LYS A 144 -4.66 2.02 -8.37
C LYS A 144 -4.36 3.48 -8.78
N PRO A 145 -5.38 4.35 -8.91
CA PRO A 145 -6.75 4.19 -8.43
C PRO A 145 -7.70 3.46 -9.39
N ALA A 146 -7.24 2.84 -10.50
CA ALA A 146 -8.09 1.95 -11.26
C ALA A 146 -8.52 0.75 -10.39
N PRO A 147 -9.77 0.31 -10.46
CA PRO A 147 -10.30 -0.71 -9.56
C PRO A 147 -9.94 -2.15 -9.98
N ASP A 148 -9.20 -2.34 -11.05
CA ASP A 148 -9.01 -3.61 -11.75
C ASP A 148 -8.53 -4.73 -10.82
N SER A 149 -7.46 -4.51 -10.05
CA SER A 149 -6.92 -5.51 -9.12
C SER A 149 -7.90 -5.81 -7.98
N LEU A 150 -8.61 -4.80 -7.48
CA LEU A 150 -9.59 -4.99 -6.40
C LEU A 150 -10.81 -5.78 -6.88
N LEU A 151 -11.32 -5.48 -8.09
CA LEU A 151 -12.41 -6.23 -8.72
C LEU A 151 -12.01 -7.69 -8.98
N GLU A 152 -10.77 -7.93 -9.42
CA GLU A 152 -10.23 -9.27 -9.62
C GLU A 152 -10.18 -10.06 -8.30
N VAL A 153 -9.71 -9.45 -7.21
CA VAL A 153 -9.66 -10.06 -5.88
C VAL A 153 -11.07 -10.39 -5.38
N MET A 154 -12.01 -9.44 -5.45
CA MET A 154 -13.41 -9.68 -5.06
C MET A 154 -14.04 -10.82 -5.85
N LYS A 155 -13.81 -10.86 -7.16
CA LYS A 155 -14.29 -11.96 -8.03
C LYS A 155 -13.69 -13.31 -7.63
N SER A 156 -12.38 -13.36 -7.40
CA SER A 156 -11.68 -14.60 -7.03
C SER A 156 -12.14 -15.15 -5.69
N LEU A 157 -12.47 -14.27 -4.76
CA LEU A 157 -12.99 -14.64 -3.44
C LEU A 157 -14.52 -14.74 -3.39
N SER A 158 -15.21 -14.47 -4.50
CA SER A 158 -16.68 -14.52 -4.61
C SER A 158 -17.38 -13.63 -3.56
N VAL A 159 -16.89 -12.38 -3.38
CA VAL A 159 -17.46 -11.39 -2.46
C VAL A 159 -17.88 -10.14 -3.25
N ALA A 160 -19.07 -9.63 -2.98
CA ALA A 160 -19.62 -8.44 -3.61
C ALA A 160 -19.01 -7.15 -3.03
N PRO A 161 -19.00 -6.02 -3.78
CA PRO A 161 -18.49 -4.73 -3.29
C PRO A 161 -19.10 -4.29 -1.96
N GLU A 162 -20.41 -4.46 -1.79
CA GLU A 162 -21.16 -4.04 -0.59
C GLU A 162 -20.75 -4.84 0.66
N GLN A 163 -20.13 -6.00 0.48
CA GLN A 163 -19.62 -6.87 1.55
C GLN A 163 -18.09 -6.77 1.70
N THR A 164 -17.47 -5.83 0.97
CA THR A 164 -16.03 -5.59 0.97
C THR A 164 -15.72 -4.25 1.60
N VAL A 165 -14.73 -4.20 2.48
CA VAL A 165 -14.12 -2.96 2.95
C VAL A 165 -12.70 -2.86 2.41
N TYR A 166 -12.34 -1.68 1.87
CA TYR A 166 -11.00 -1.37 1.44
C TYR A 166 -10.31 -0.48 2.49
N ILE A 167 -9.08 -0.82 2.86
CA ILE A 167 -8.31 -0.13 3.90
C ILE A 167 -7.03 0.43 3.28
N GLY A 168 -6.77 1.72 3.45
CA GLY A 168 -5.57 2.36 2.94
C GLY A 168 -5.25 3.66 3.66
N ASP A 169 -4.10 4.25 3.35
CA ASP A 169 -3.57 5.45 4.02
C ASP A 169 -3.40 6.66 3.08
N SER A 170 -3.94 6.59 1.87
CA SER A 170 -3.72 7.62 0.85
C SER A 170 -4.98 8.00 0.05
N ASP A 171 -4.89 9.11 -0.70
CA ASP A 171 -5.88 9.54 -1.69
C ASP A 171 -6.11 8.49 -2.79
N VAL A 172 -5.05 7.78 -3.17
CA VAL A 172 -5.14 6.69 -4.15
C VAL A 172 -6.06 5.57 -3.67
N ASP A 173 -6.04 5.27 -2.38
CA ASP A 173 -6.87 4.23 -1.77
C ASP A 173 -8.33 4.65 -1.69
N ILE A 174 -8.60 5.90 -1.32
CA ILE A 174 -9.93 6.50 -1.30
C ILE A 174 -10.56 6.39 -2.70
N MET A 175 -9.82 6.84 -3.73
CA MET A 175 -10.29 6.76 -5.12
C MET A 175 -10.45 5.32 -5.62
N THR A 176 -9.59 4.39 -5.17
CA THR A 176 -9.70 2.97 -5.55
C THR A 176 -11.00 2.36 -5.01
N ALA A 177 -11.31 2.64 -3.75
CA ALA A 177 -12.55 2.20 -3.14
C ALA A 177 -13.78 2.80 -3.83
N GLU A 178 -13.77 4.11 -4.12
CA GLU A 178 -14.83 4.79 -4.85
C GLU A 178 -15.04 4.15 -6.24
N ASN A 179 -13.97 3.98 -7.01
CA ASN A 179 -14.01 3.41 -8.36
C ASN A 179 -14.47 1.94 -8.39
N SER A 180 -14.29 1.20 -7.30
CA SER A 180 -14.73 -0.20 -7.17
C SER A 180 -16.11 -0.36 -6.54
N GLY A 181 -16.69 0.71 -6.01
CA GLY A 181 -17.96 0.69 -5.28
C GLY A 181 -17.86 0.04 -3.89
N THR A 182 -16.66 -0.02 -3.31
CA THR A 182 -16.45 -0.56 -1.96
C THR A 182 -16.45 0.55 -0.90
N HIS A 183 -16.72 0.19 0.36
CA HIS A 183 -16.49 1.10 1.48
C HIS A 183 -15.00 1.31 1.71
N CYS A 184 -14.58 2.54 2.01
CA CYS A 184 -13.21 2.88 2.36
C CYS A 184 -13.09 3.21 3.85
N VAL A 185 -12.13 2.59 4.54
CA VAL A 185 -11.65 3.06 5.85
C VAL A 185 -10.23 3.56 5.66
N SER A 186 -10.01 4.86 5.87
CA SER A 186 -8.68 5.46 5.79
C SER A 186 -7.98 5.39 7.15
N VAL A 187 -6.75 4.88 7.16
CA VAL A 187 -5.94 4.79 8.39
C VAL A 187 -5.01 5.99 8.50
N THR A 188 -4.84 6.53 9.72
CA THR A 188 -4.09 7.78 9.94
C THR A 188 -2.66 7.57 10.44
N TRP A 189 -2.24 6.32 10.66
CA TRP A 189 -0.86 5.99 11.05
C TRP A 189 0.12 5.84 9.89
N GLY A 190 -0.39 5.94 8.64
CA GLY A 190 0.39 5.72 7.42
C GLY A 190 1.18 6.94 6.94
N PHE A 191 1.35 7.05 5.63
CA PHE A 191 2.20 8.08 5.02
C PHE A 191 1.49 9.42 4.86
N ARG A 192 0.15 9.45 4.83
CA ARG A 192 -0.65 10.67 4.76
C ARG A 192 -1.28 10.98 6.11
N ASP A 193 -1.24 12.25 6.50
CA ASP A 193 -1.85 12.70 7.73
C ASP A 193 -3.38 12.81 7.60
N ARG A 194 -4.03 12.97 8.75
CA ARG A 194 -5.50 13.05 8.86
C ARG A 194 -6.08 14.19 8.01
N ASP A 195 -5.45 15.36 8.04
CA ASP A 195 -5.97 16.56 7.34
C ASP A 195 -5.88 16.37 5.82
N PHE A 196 -4.80 15.77 5.34
CA PHE A 196 -4.65 15.37 3.95
C PHE A 196 -5.76 14.40 3.54
N LEU A 197 -5.98 13.33 4.30
CA LEU A 197 -7.02 12.33 4.00
C LEU A 197 -8.41 12.96 3.95
N LEU A 198 -8.77 13.79 4.93
CA LEU A 198 -10.05 14.50 4.95
C LEU A 198 -10.22 15.44 3.75
N SER A 199 -9.17 16.17 3.37
CA SER A 199 -9.22 17.06 2.20
C SER A 199 -9.36 16.33 0.87
N HIS A 200 -9.02 15.02 0.82
CA HIS A 200 -9.15 14.16 -0.35
C HIS A 200 -10.37 13.22 -0.28
N GLY A 201 -11.35 13.51 0.59
CA GLY A 201 -12.63 12.84 0.60
C GLY A 201 -12.75 11.63 1.53
N ALA A 202 -11.77 11.40 2.42
CA ALA A 202 -11.93 10.40 3.47
C ALA A 202 -13.12 10.78 4.40
N TYR A 203 -14.05 9.86 4.59
CA TYR A 203 -15.23 10.06 5.43
C TYR A 203 -15.32 9.07 6.59
N ASP A 204 -14.57 7.98 6.54
CA ASP A 204 -14.45 6.99 7.59
C ASP A 204 -12.97 6.73 7.88
N LEU A 205 -12.51 7.15 9.05
CA LEU A 205 -11.11 7.08 9.46
C LEU A 205 -10.95 6.17 10.68
N ALA A 206 -9.79 5.52 10.77
CA ALA A 206 -9.35 4.80 11.96
C ALA A 206 -8.00 5.36 12.40
N ASP A 207 -7.92 5.81 13.66
CA ASP A 207 -6.69 6.32 14.25
C ASP A 207 -5.87 5.21 14.92
N THR A 208 -6.49 4.06 15.20
CA THR A 208 -5.84 2.89 15.78
C THR A 208 -6.32 1.59 15.11
N VAL A 209 -5.53 0.53 15.29
CA VAL A 209 -5.88 -0.80 14.76
C VAL A 209 -7.13 -1.36 15.46
N GLU A 210 -7.34 -1.06 16.74
CA GLU A 210 -8.55 -1.48 17.48
C GLU A 210 -9.81 -0.77 16.97
N GLU A 211 -9.71 0.48 16.53
CA GLU A 211 -10.81 1.19 15.87
C GLU A 211 -11.12 0.57 14.51
N LEU A 212 -10.08 0.25 13.73
CA LEU A 212 -10.23 -0.42 12.45
C LEU A 212 -10.92 -1.77 12.60
N GLU A 213 -10.50 -2.60 13.57
CA GLU A 213 -11.11 -3.90 13.85
C GLU A 213 -12.61 -3.77 14.14
N LYS A 214 -12.99 -2.83 15.02
CA LYS A 214 -14.41 -2.58 15.33
C LYS A 214 -15.22 -2.18 14.10
N LYS A 215 -14.65 -1.36 13.21
CA LYS A 215 -15.32 -0.95 11.96
C LYS A 215 -15.53 -2.11 10.98
N ILE A 216 -14.65 -3.11 11.01
CA ILE A 216 -14.75 -4.29 10.12
C ILE A 216 -15.72 -5.32 10.69
N LEU A 217 -15.69 -5.58 12.01
CA LEU A 217 -16.40 -6.69 12.64
C LEU A 217 -17.79 -6.32 13.17
N LEU A 218 -18.05 -5.06 13.53
CA LEU A 218 -19.31 -4.60 14.12
C LEU A 218 -20.15 -3.80 13.13
#